data_a0c883a619dc3c236b8cd26648ac8b33
#
_entry.id   a0c883a619dc3c236b8cd26648ac8b33
#
_cell.length_a   1.000
_cell.length_b   1.000
_cell.length_c   1.000
_cell.angle_alpha   90.00
_cell.angle_beta   90.00
_cell.angle_gamma   90.00
#
_symmetry.space_group_name_H-M   'P 1'
#
loop_
_entity.id
_entity.type
_entity.pdbx_description
1 polymer ?
#
loop_
_entity_poly.entity_id
_entity_poly.type
_entity_poly.pdbx_seq_one_letter_code
_entity_poly.pdbx_strand_id
1 'polypeptide(L)'
;MDLKNIGAVPILDENKTLLGVVSERDIVRKCVKDGRDPDLVSASDIMTTEIITVDLKMSSEIAIKIMGENNIRHLPVVDDQNKLINFISHRDLISSVRGSTKLNIILITFICMIIPIVFLTKSFGWI
;
A
#
# COMPACT_ATOMS: atom_id res chain seq x y z
N MET A 1 -3.21 -0.73 -18.09
CA MET A 1 -2.68 -1.20 -16.79
C MET A 1 -1.39 -1.98 -16.99
N ASP A 2 -1.30 -2.83 -17.99
CA ASP A 2 -0.17 -3.75 -18.22
C ASP A 2 1.18 -3.03 -18.41
N LEU A 3 1.30 -2.08 -19.32
CA LEU A 3 2.54 -1.36 -19.61
C LEU A 3 3.19 -0.65 -18.42
N LYS A 4 2.42 -0.30 -17.40
CA LYS A 4 2.90 0.38 -16.17
C LYS A 4 2.84 -0.50 -14.92
N ASN A 5 2.42 -1.77 -15.06
CA ASN A 5 2.27 -2.71 -13.95
C ASN A 5 1.40 -2.15 -12.79
N ILE A 6 0.33 -1.43 -13.13
CA ILE A 6 -0.65 -0.89 -12.16
C ILE A 6 -1.91 -1.75 -12.16
N GLY A 7 -2.33 -2.17 -10.96
CA GLY A 7 -3.52 -3.03 -10.78
C GLY A 7 -4.83 -2.27 -10.54
N ALA A 8 -4.79 -0.95 -10.36
CA ALA A 8 -5.97 -0.10 -10.22
C ALA A 8 -5.65 1.35 -10.55
N VAL A 9 -6.68 2.12 -10.88
CA VAL A 9 -6.60 3.57 -11.13
C VAL A 9 -7.71 4.30 -10.39
N PRO A 10 -7.44 5.46 -9.79
CA PRO A 10 -8.47 6.34 -9.23
C PRO A 10 -9.20 7.08 -10.36
N ILE A 11 -10.49 7.27 -10.20
CA ILE A 11 -11.33 8.08 -11.08
C ILE A 11 -11.64 9.38 -10.34
N LEU A 12 -11.32 10.50 -10.99
CA LEU A 12 -11.42 11.83 -10.40
C LEU A 12 -12.32 12.71 -11.26
N ASP A 13 -12.92 13.72 -10.63
CA ASP A 13 -13.54 14.84 -11.34
C ASP A 13 -12.49 15.90 -11.76
N GLU A 14 -12.96 16.99 -12.38
CA GLU A 14 -12.13 18.11 -12.83
C GLU A 14 -11.42 18.84 -11.66
N ASN A 15 -11.97 18.74 -10.45
CA ASN A 15 -11.43 19.35 -9.22
C ASN A 15 -10.50 18.39 -8.45
N LYS A 16 -10.16 17.24 -9.01
CA LYS A 16 -9.39 16.15 -8.38
C LYS A 16 -10.11 15.47 -7.21
N THR A 17 -11.42 15.60 -7.10
CA THR A 17 -12.23 14.90 -6.12
C THR A 17 -12.31 13.42 -6.50
N LEU A 18 -12.14 12.53 -5.54
CA LEU A 18 -12.21 11.10 -5.78
C LEU A 18 -13.66 10.67 -5.99
N LEU A 19 -13.97 10.14 -7.18
CA LEU A 19 -15.28 9.63 -7.56
C LEU A 19 -15.38 8.11 -7.42
N GLY A 20 -14.29 7.41 -7.73
CA GLY A 20 -14.29 5.95 -7.74
C GLY A 20 -12.89 5.38 -7.94
N VAL A 21 -12.81 4.06 -7.92
CA VAL A 21 -11.61 3.30 -8.27
C VAL A 21 -11.99 2.20 -9.26
N VAL A 22 -11.20 2.03 -10.31
CA VAL A 22 -11.29 0.91 -11.24
C VAL A 22 -10.08 0.02 -11.04
N SER A 23 -10.29 -1.23 -10.69
CA SER A 23 -9.27 -2.26 -10.56
C SER A 23 -9.34 -3.27 -11.71
N GLU A 24 -8.28 -4.06 -11.91
CA GLU A 24 -8.31 -5.20 -12.83
C GLU A 24 -9.46 -6.17 -12.52
N ARG A 25 -9.81 -6.33 -11.24
CA ARG A 25 -10.95 -7.13 -10.79
C ARG A 25 -12.28 -6.56 -11.29
N ASP A 26 -12.44 -5.22 -11.31
CA ASP A 26 -13.66 -4.58 -11.82
C ASP A 26 -13.79 -4.80 -13.32
N ILE A 27 -12.71 -4.69 -14.07
CA ILE A 27 -12.69 -4.97 -15.52
C ILE A 27 -13.11 -6.41 -15.78
N VAL A 28 -12.53 -7.39 -15.08
CA VAL A 28 -12.88 -8.80 -15.26
C VAL A 28 -14.33 -9.08 -14.88
N ARG A 29 -14.82 -8.56 -13.76
CA ARG A 29 -16.16 -8.85 -13.23
C ARG A 29 -17.28 -8.12 -13.96
N LYS A 30 -17.07 -6.84 -14.25
CA LYS A 30 -18.12 -5.95 -14.76
C LYS A 30 -18.07 -5.73 -16.28
N CYS A 31 -16.97 -6.09 -16.92
CA CYS A 31 -16.81 -5.99 -18.36
C CYS A 31 -16.72 -7.38 -18.99
N VAL A 32 -15.68 -8.16 -18.71
CA VAL A 32 -15.44 -9.45 -19.37
C VAL A 32 -16.50 -10.47 -19.03
N LYS A 33 -16.85 -10.65 -17.74
CA LYS A 33 -17.84 -11.62 -17.30
C LYS A 33 -19.24 -11.32 -17.84
N ASP A 34 -19.60 -10.03 -17.91
CA ASP A 34 -20.90 -9.59 -18.38
C ASP A 34 -20.97 -9.48 -19.92
N GLY A 35 -19.89 -9.84 -20.64
CA GLY A 35 -19.81 -9.81 -22.09
C GLY A 35 -19.94 -8.40 -22.70
N ARG A 36 -19.59 -7.37 -21.95
CA ARG A 36 -19.61 -5.98 -22.41
C ARG A 36 -18.41 -5.70 -23.30
N ASP A 37 -18.62 -4.91 -24.34
CA ASP A 37 -17.56 -4.45 -25.22
C ASP A 37 -16.68 -3.42 -24.50
N PRO A 38 -15.38 -3.69 -24.29
CA PRO A 38 -14.48 -2.76 -23.60
C PRO A 38 -14.37 -1.40 -24.27
N ASP A 39 -14.58 -1.32 -25.58
CA ASP A 39 -14.49 -0.08 -26.35
C ASP A 39 -15.72 0.83 -26.14
N LEU A 40 -16.81 0.27 -25.61
CA LEU A 40 -18.07 0.97 -25.35
C LEU A 40 -18.34 1.25 -23.86
N VAL A 41 -17.53 0.67 -22.97
CA VAL A 41 -17.72 0.80 -21.52
C VAL A 41 -16.83 1.90 -20.98
N SER A 42 -17.44 2.91 -20.33
CA SER A 42 -16.67 3.96 -19.64
C SER A 42 -16.14 3.49 -18.28
N ALA A 43 -15.09 4.15 -17.77
CA ALA A 43 -14.57 3.87 -16.42
C ALA A 43 -15.64 4.10 -15.34
N SER A 44 -16.52 5.08 -15.53
CA SER A 44 -17.63 5.38 -14.61
C SER A 44 -18.67 4.26 -14.53
N ASP A 45 -18.84 3.45 -15.60
CA ASP A 45 -19.80 2.35 -15.60
C ASP A 45 -19.33 1.15 -14.79
N ILE A 46 -18.01 1.00 -14.62
CA ILE A 46 -17.41 -0.15 -13.94
C ILE A 46 -16.70 0.20 -12.64
N MET A 47 -16.50 1.48 -12.32
CA MET A 47 -15.84 1.88 -11.09
C MET A 47 -16.57 1.41 -9.83
N THR A 48 -15.84 1.19 -8.78
CA THR A 48 -16.35 1.02 -7.43
C THR A 48 -16.41 2.37 -6.75
N THR A 49 -17.57 2.76 -6.23
CA THR A 49 -17.83 4.07 -5.60
C THR A 49 -17.79 4.00 -4.08
N GLU A 50 -18.06 2.84 -3.48
CA GLU A 50 -17.88 2.61 -2.05
C GLU A 50 -16.38 2.41 -1.78
N ILE A 51 -15.66 3.51 -1.55
CA ILE A 51 -14.21 3.53 -1.44
C ILE A 51 -13.80 3.78 0.00
N ILE A 52 -12.90 2.95 0.50
CA ILE A 52 -12.21 3.20 1.75
C ILE A 52 -11.04 4.13 1.44
N THR A 53 -11.02 5.30 2.08
CA THR A 53 -9.96 6.30 1.97
C THR A 53 -9.25 6.51 3.29
N VAL A 54 -8.06 7.08 3.25
CA VAL A 54 -7.27 7.43 4.42
C VAL A 54 -6.69 8.83 4.28
N ASP A 55 -6.29 9.42 5.38
CA ASP A 55 -5.56 10.69 5.40
C ASP A 55 -4.03 10.49 5.38
N LEU A 56 -3.29 11.58 5.20
CA LEU A 56 -1.82 11.57 5.18
C LEU A 56 -1.17 11.21 6.52
N LYS A 57 -1.89 11.25 7.63
CA LYS A 57 -1.36 11.00 8.98
C LYS A 57 -1.37 9.52 9.32
N MET A 58 -1.98 8.69 8.48
CA MET A 58 -2.10 7.26 8.74
C MET A 58 -0.75 6.56 8.59
N SER A 59 -0.41 5.69 9.55
CA SER A 59 0.80 4.89 9.47
C SER A 59 0.68 3.75 8.45
N SER A 60 1.82 3.31 7.91
CA SER A 60 1.87 2.21 6.94
C SER A 60 1.30 0.91 7.48
N GLU A 61 1.50 0.64 8.79
CA GLU A 61 1.00 -0.57 9.45
C GLU A 61 -0.53 -0.58 9.51
N ILE A 62 -1.14 0.57 9.83
CA ILE A 62 -2.60 0.72 9.87
C ILE A 62 -3.16 0.61 8.45
N ALA A 63 -2.52 1.20 7.45
CA ALA A 63 -2.93 1.09 6.06
C ALA A 63 -2.91 -0.37 5.57
N ILE A 64 -1.87 -1.14 5.90
CA ILE A 64 -1.78 -2.58 5.58
C ILE A 64 -2.91 -3.36 6.25
N LYS A 65 -3.21 -3.07 7.52
CA LYS A 65 -4.30 -3.70 8.26
C LYS A 65 -5.65 -3.43 7.60
N ILE A 66 -5.95 -2.18 7.25
CA ILE A 66 -7.19 -1.80 6.55
C ILE A 66 -7.32 -2.54 5.21
N MET A 67 -6.23 -2.61 4.42
CA MET A 67 -6.23 -3.36 3.16
C MET A 67 -6.54 -4.84 3.37
N GLY A 68 -5.96 -5.47 4.41
CA GLY A 68 -6.19 -6.88 4.74
C GLY A 68 -7.63 -7.16 5.18
N GLU A 69 -8.16 -6.37 6.11
CA GLU A 69 -9.51 -6.54 6.66
C GLU A 69 -10.60 -6.35 5.60
N ASN A 70 -10.37 -5.47 4.64
CA ASN A 70 -11.33 -5.15 3.58
C ASN A 70 -11.03 -5.87 2.25
N ASN A 71 -10.00 -6.72 2.21
CA ASN A 71 -9.58 -7.45 1.00
C ASN A 71 -9.36 -6.53 -0.22
N ILE A 72 -8.75 -5.36 0.02
CA ILE A 72 -8.36 -4.39 -1.00
C ILE A 72 -6.84 -4.29 -1.11
N ARG A 73 -6.32 -3.93 -2.29
CA ARG A 73 -4.88 -3.82 -2.56
C ARG A 73 -4.42 -2.40 -2.87
N HIS A 74 -5.35 -1.48 -2.95
CA HIS A 74 -5.11 -0.08 -3.26
C HIS A 74 -5.91 0.78 -2.29
N LEU A 75 -5.30 1.87 -1.84
CA LEU A 75 -5.89 2.75 -0.83
C LEU A 75 -5.64 4.20 -1.25
N PRO A 76 -6.70 4.94 -1.62
CA PRO A 76 -6.58 6.36 -1.88
C PRO A 76 -6.29 7.14 -0.61
N VAL A 77 -5.37 8.08 -0.69
CA VAL A 77 -5.10 9.07 0.35
C VAL A 77 -5.73 10.38 -0.09
N VAL A 78 -6.63 10.91 0.72
CA VAL A 78 -7.38 12.14 0.41
C VAL A 78 -7.17 13.21 1.48
N ASP A 79 -7.43 14.45 1.12
CA ASP A 79 -7.51 15.58 2.06
C ASP A 79 -8.92 15.72 2.66
N ASP A 80 -9.09 16.73 3.52
CA ASP A 80 -10.37 17.02 4.20
C ASP A 80 -11.50 17.41 3.22
N GLN A 81 -11.18 17.71 1.95
CA GLN A 81 -12.11 18.01 0.88
C GLN A 81 -12.36 16.84 -0.08
N ASN A 82 -11.92 15.63 0.31
CA ASN A 82 -11.98 14.43 -0.53
C ASN A 82 -11.20 14.52 -1.85
N LYS A 83 -10.20 15.39 -1.93
CA LYS A 83 -9.30 15.48 -3.08
C LYS A 83 -8.19 14.44 -2.94
N LEU A 84 -7.89 13.77 -4.04
CA LEU A 84 -6.85 12.76 -4.06
C LEU A 84 -5.47 13.41 -3.93
N ILE A 85 -4.74 13.04 -2.87
CA ILE A 85 -3.35 13.43 -2.63
C ILE A 85 -2.39 12.36 -3.13
N ASN A 86 -2.70 11.07 -2.84
CA ASN A 86 -1.87 9.95 -3.23
C ASN A 86 -2.73 8.69 -3.45
N PHE A 87 -2.17 7.71 -4.14
CA PHE A 87 -2.80 6.42 -4.39
C PHE A 87 -1.78 5.32 -4.13
N ILE A 88 -1.90 4.65 -3.00
CA ILE A 88 -0.92 3.67 -2.52
C ILE A 88 -1.37 2.25 -2.80
N SER A 89 -0.42 1.39 -3.17
CA SER A 89 -0.64 -0.03 -3.34
C SER A 89 -0.10 -0.83 -2.15
N HIS A 90 -0.68 -2.00 -1.90
CA HIS A 90 -0.20 -2.94 -0.89
C HIS A 90 1.28 -3.33 -1.11
N ARG A 91 1.74 -3.41 -2.37
CA ARG A 91 3.13 -3.69 -2.73
C ARG A 91 4.08 -2.60 -2.25
N ASP A 92 3.70 -1.32 -2.43
CA ASP A 92 4.53 -0.18 -2.03
C ASP A 92 4.71 -0.14 -0.52
N LEU A 93 3.64 -0.40 0.24
CA LEU A 93 3.68 -0.45 1.70
C LEU A 93 4.56 -1.57 2.22
N ILE A 94 4.44 -2.79 1.69
CA ILE A 94 5.29 -3.91 2.12
C ILE A 94 6.77 -3.65 1.81
N SER A 95 7.09 -3.03 0.68
CA SER A 95 8.46 -2.71 0.33
C SER A 95 9.09 -1.71 1.30
N SER A 96 8.32 -0.72 1.77
CA SER A 96 8.76 0.28 2.74
C SER A 96 9.02 -0.32 4.13
N VAL A 97 8.12 -1.20 4.60
CA VAL A 97 8.27 -1.88 5.90
C VAL A 97 9.45 -2.85 5.91
N ARG A 98 9.70 -3.58 4.81
CA ARG A 98 10.89 -4.45 4.69
C ARG A 98 12.22 -3.71 4.79
N GLY A 99 12.29 -2.48 4.31
CA GLY A 99 13.49 -1.64 4.44
C GLY A 99 13.83 -1.34 5.89
N SER A 100 12.83 -1.00 6.69
CA SER A 100 12.99 -0.70 8.13
C SER A 100 13.38 -1.93 8.96
N THR A 101 12.80 -3.10 8.65
CA THR A 101 13.07 -4.34 9.38
C THR A 101 14.49 -4.86 9.17
N LYS A 102 15.08 -4.69 7.98
CA LYS A 102 16.48 -5.08 7.72
C LYS A 102 17.47 -4.31 8.58
N LEU A 103 17.26 -3.03 8.78
CA LEU A 103 18.12 -2.18 9.62
C LEU A 103 18.07 -2.62 11.08
N ASN A 104 16.89 -2.94 11.59
CA ASN A 104 16.71 -3.41 12.96
C ASN A 104 17.34 -4.79 13.22
N ILE A 105 17.25 -5.71 12.27
CA ILE A 105 17.89 -7.03 12.38
C ILE A 105 19.41 -6.91 12.41
N ILE A 106 20.00 -6.08 11.55
CA ILE A 106 21.45 -5.84 11.54
C ILE A 106 21.91 -5.23 12.86
N LEU A 107 21.17 -4.27 13.40
CA LEU A 107 21.48 -3.65 14.70
C LEU A 107 21.41 -4.66 15.84
N ILE A 108 20.40 -5.50 15.89
CA ILE A 108 20.22 -6.54 16.92
C ILE A 108 21.34 -7.59 16.83
N THR A 109 21.71 -8.04 15.63
CA THR A 109 22.82 -9.00 15.46
C THR A 109 24.15 -8.40 15.88
N PHE A 110 24.42 -7.12 15.61
CA PHE A 110 25.62 -6.41 16.08
C PHE A 110 25.66 -6.32 17.60
N ILE A 111 24.56 -5.97 18.26
CA ILE A 111 24.44 -5.90 19.72
C ILE A 111 24.64 -7.28 20.34
N CYS A 112 24.04 -8.33 19.79
CA CYS A 112 24.22 -9.71 20.27
C CYS A 112 25.66 -10.24 20.12
N MET A 113 26.43 -9.73 19.15
CA MET A 113 27.85 -10.09 19.00
C MET A 113 28.75 -9.35 19.98
N ILE A 114 28.45 -8.10 20.30
CA ILE A 114 29.31 -7.25 21.16
C ILE A 114 29.17 -7.64 22.64
N ILE A 115 27.96 -7.96 23.10
CA ILE A 115 27.69 -8.27 24.52
C ILE A 115 28.56 -9.44 25.03
N PRO A 116 28.68 -10.61 24.38
CA PRO A 116 29.53 -11.69 24.87
C PRO A 116 31.02 -11.34 24.83
N ILE A 117 31.46 -10.52 23.88
CA ILE A 117 32.87 -10.07 23.80
C ILE A 117 33.21 -9.18 25.00
N VAL A 118 32.36 -8.21 25.36
CA VAL A 118 32.56 -7.34 26.53
C VAL A 118 32.49 -8.15 27.83
N PHE A 119 31.64 -9.17 27.91
CA PHE A 119 31.54 -10.03 29.08
C PHE A 119 32.80 -10.91 29.26
N LEU A 120 33.32 -11.47 28.16
CA LEU A 120 34.58 -12.24 28.17
C LEU A 120 35.79 -11.40 28.56
N THR A 121 35.91 -10.18 28.05
CA THR A 121 37.06 -9.29 28.39
C THR A 121 37.04 -8.89 29.87
N LYS A 122 35.85 -8.66 30.46
CA LYS A 122 35.71 -8.42 31.89
C LYS A 122 36.05 -9.63 32.75
N SER A 123 35.67 -10.83 32.30
CA SER A 123 35.89 -12.09 33.03
C SER A 123 37.36 -12.51 33.02
N PHE A 124 38.15 -12.11 31.99
CA PHE A 124 39.58 -12.38 31.89
C PHE A 124 40.47 -11.25 32.40
N GLY A 125 39.93 -10.18 32.96
CA GLY A 125 40.70 -9.11 33.58
C GLY A 125 41.59 -8.28 32.63
N TRP A 126 41.18 -8.21 31.34
CA TRP A 126 41.94 -7.46 30.33
C TRP A 126 41.51 -5.98 30.22
N ILE A 127 40.49 -5.60 30.95
CA ILE A 127 40.07 -4.18 31.09
C ILE A 127 39.59 -3.96 32.52
#